data_0defc071220a990d8fe7d1ddbd4fdb12
#
_entry.id   0defc071220a990d8fe7d1ddbd4fdb12
#
_cell.length_a   1.000
_cell.length_b   1.000
_cell.length_c   1.000
_cell.angle_alpha   90.00
_cell.angle_beta   90.00
_cell.angle_gamma   90.00
#
_symmetry.space_group_name_H-M   'P 1'
#
loop_
_entity.id
_entity.type
_entity.pdbx_description
1 polymer ?
#
loop_
_entity_poly.entity_id
_entity_poly.type
_entity_poly.pdbx_seq_one_letter_code
_entity_poly.pdbx_strand_id
1 'polypeptide(L)'
;VAAACAIAWSLQGVVQGAETAPAEVRLDYAYYSPVSLALKHFGWLEKALPDAKVTWVLSQGSNRSLEYLNSGSVDFASSASLSAVLAKANGSPIKSVYVYSRAEWTALVVRKDSTLQSVAELKGKKIAATKGTDPYLFTLRALQQAGLKKDDVELLHLQHPDGRTALEKGDVDAWAGLDPHMAASEIQSGARLLYRNKDFNSYGVLSVTETYAKEHPQAIRTVLAAYEKAREWAVKNPNELVKLLATESGLPLDVARLQLSRTDLSNPQLSAKDVEASRLAAPILVSEDLVRKGVNVEQVIDQLITPELSRAVTANP
;
A
#
# COMPACT_ATOMS: atom_id res chain seq x y z
N VAL A 1 -40.32 -8.88 63.97
CA VAL A 1 -40.74 -9.01 62.55
C VAL A 1 -39.76 -8.17 61.75
N ALA A 2 -38.75 -8.86 61.14
CA ALA A 2 -37.78 -8.24 60.30
C ALA A 2 -38.13 -8.60 58.83
N ALA A 3 -38.38 -7.62 58.01
CA ALA A 3 -38.58 -7.78 56.58
C ALA A 3 -37.24 -7.68 55.87
N ALA A 4 -36.84 -8.73 55.21
CA ALA A 4 -35.67 -8.77 54.32
C ALA A 4 -36.09 -8.32 52.92
N CYS A 5 -35.56 -7.16 52.47
CA CYS A 5 -35.64 -6.74 51.06
C CYS A 5 -34.55 -7.42 50.27
N ALA A 6 -34.91 -8.37 49.42
CA ALA A 6 -34.03 -8.94 48.42
C ALA A 6 -33.96 -7.98 47.21
N ILE A 7 -32.79 -7.37 46.98
CA ILE A 7 -32.53 -6.59 45.78
C ILE A 7 -32.09 -7.57 44.69
N ALA A 8 -32.94 -7.79 43.73
CA ALA A 8 -32.64 -8.53 42.52
C ALA A 8 -31.81 -7.65 41.57
N TRP A 9 -30.53 -7.94 41.40
CA TRP A 9 -29.69 -7.37 40.36
C TRP A 9 -30.03 -8.07 39.05
N SER A 10 -30.76 -7.37 38.18
CA SER A 10 -30.93 -7.78 36.80
C SER A 10 -29.63 -7.53 36.05
N LEU A 11 -28.89 -8.59 35.77
CA LEU A 11 -27.83 -8.61 34.78
C LEU A 11 -28.46 -8.38 33.41
N GLN A 12 -28.52 -7.13 32.97
CA GLN A 12 -28.76 -6.82 31.58
C GLN A 12 -27.48 -7.22 30.82
N GLY A 13 -27.45 -8.45 30.33
CA GLY A 13 -26.48 -8.88 29.31
C GLY A 13 -26.71 -8.02 28.10
N VAL A 14 -25.71 -7.21 27.75
CA VAL A 14 -25.63 -6.55 26.45
C VAL A 14 -25.59 -7.67 25.42
N VAL A 15 -26.70 -7.96 24.80
CA VAL A 15 -26.74 -8.81 23.60
C VAL A 15 -26.04 -8.00 22.53
N GLN A 16 -24.76 -8.26 22.36
CA GLN A 16 -24.01 -7.78 21.21
C GLN A 16 -24.67 -8.44 20.01
N GLY A 17 -25.42 -7.67 19.24
CA GLY A 17 -26.08 -8.16 18.05
C GLY A 17 -25.05 -8.89 17.18
N ALA A 18 -25.39 -10.09 16.70
CA ALA A 18 -24.54 -10.83 15.80
C ALA A 18 -24.22 -9.95 14.59
N GLU A 19 -22.94 -9.86 14.25
CA GLU A 19 -22.51 -9.15 13.04
C GLU A 19 -23.24 -9.72 11.82
N THR A 20 -23.89 -8.86 11.04
CA THR A 20 -24.47 -9.28 9.78
C THR A 20 -23.34 -9.46 8.76
N ALA A 21 -23.12 -10.68 8.29
CA ALA A 21 -22.13 -10.93 7.25
C ALA A 21 -22.46 -10.12 5.99
N PRO A 22 -21.47 -9.43 5.37
CA PRO A 22 -21.71 -8.67 4.15
C PRO A 22 -22.08 -9.59 3.00
N ALA A 23 -23.07 -9.19 2.19
CA ALA A 23 -23.47 -9.93 1.01
C ALA A 23 -22.43 -9.87 -0.12
N GLU A 24 -21.58 -8.86 -0.10
CA GLU A 24 -20.48 -8.66 -1.05
C GLU A 24 -19.24 -8.18 -0.31
N VAL A 25 -18.08 -8.67 -0.74
CA VAL A 25 -16.77 -8.22 -0.28
C VAL A 25 -15.96 -7.84 -1.52
N ARG A 26 -15.52 -6.59 -1.59
CA ARG A 26 -14.84 -6.01 -2.74
C ARG A 26 -13.41 -5.65 -2.37
N LEU A 27 -12.46 -6.15 -3.14
CA LEU A 27 -11.03 -5.92 -2.93
C LEU A 27 -10.38 -5.41 -4.21
N ASP A 28 -9.32 -4.64 -4.05
CA ASP A 28 -8.39 -4.44 -5.14
C ASP A 28 -7.35 -5.58 -5.20
N TYR A 29 -6.72 -5.72 -6.34
CA TYR A 29 -5.48 -6.46 -6.51
C TYR A 29 -4.51 -5.61 -7.33
N ALA A 30 -3.23 -5.87 -7.20
CA ALA A 30 -2.22 -5.05 -7.86
C ALA A 30 -0.95 -5.83 -8.14
N TYR A 31 -0.24 -5.46 -9.20
CA TYR A 31 1.05 -6.08 -9.55
C TYR A 31 2.15 -5.73 -8.55
N TYR A 32 2.01 -4.62 -7.83
CA TYR A 32 2.88 -4.26 -6.70
C TYR A 32 2.52 -4.98 -5.39
N SER A 33 1.45 -5.76 -5.38
CA SER A 33 1.02 -6.60 -4.26
C SER A 33 0.93 -8.07 -4.70
N PRO A 34 2.05 -8.79 -4.79
CA PRO A 34 2.06 -10.17 -5.29
C PRO A 34 1.17 -11.13 -4.49
N VAL A 35 1.02 -10.88 -3.18
CA VAL A 35 0.13 -11.69 -2.32
C VAL A 35 -1.32 -11.58 -2.76
N SER A 36 -1.77 -10.40 -3.21
CA SER A 36 -3.13 -10.21 -3.74
C SER A 36 -3.38 -11.04 -5.00
N LEU A 37 -2.37 -11.20 -5.84
CA LEU A 37 -2.44 -12.04 -7.04
C LEU A 37 -2.64 -13.52 -6.69
N ALA A 38 -1.88 -14.01 -5.69
CA ALA A 38 -2.01 -15.40 -5.21
C ALA A 38 -3.39 -15.64 -4.59
N LEU A 39 -3.86 -14.73 -3.74
CA LEU A 39 -5.17 -14.82 -3.10
C LEU A 39 -6.29 -14.92 -4.13
N LYS A 40 -6.27 -14.02 -5.13
CA LYS A 40 -7.24 -13.99 -6.23
C LYS A 40 -7.15 -15.26 -7.09
N HIS A 41 -5.94 -15.66 -7.49
CA HIS A 41 -5.72 -16.80 -8.39
C HIS A 41 -6.26 -18.11 -7.82
N PHE A 42 -6.01 -18.38 -6.55
CA PHE A 42 -6.44 -19.63 -5.91
C PHE A 42 -7.88 -19.64 -5.40
N GLY A 43 -8.56 -18.50 -5.42
CA GLY A 43 -9.93 -18.38 -4.94
C GLY A 43 -10.09 -18.71 -3.46
N TRP A 44 -9.08 -18.48 -2.65
CA TRP A 44 -9.12 -18.81 -1.22
C TRP A 44 -10.07 -17.95 -0.42
N LEU A 45 -10.25 -16.70 -0.83
CA LEU A 45 -11.23 -15.82 -0.18
C LEU A 45 -12.66 -16.23 -0.51
N GLU A 46 -12.94 -16.56 -1.76
CA GLU A 46 -14.24 -17.07 -2.21
C GLU A 46 -14.64 -18.33 -1.47
N LYS A 47 -13.67 -19.21 -1.22
CA LYS A 47 -13.89 -20.45 -0.42
C LYS A 47 -14.12 -20.16 1.07
N ALA A 48 -13.50 -19.11 1.60
CA ALA A 48 -13.66 -18.69 3.00
C ALA A 48 -14.97 -17.92 3.23
N LEU A 49 -15.55 -17.34 2.19
CA LEU A 49 -16.78 -16.55 2.22
C LEU A 49 -17.79 -17.10 1.19
N PRO A 50 -18.26 -18.34 1.35
CA PRO A 50 -19.09 -19.00 0.32
C PRO A 50 -20.45 -18.32 0.10
N ASP A 51 -20.95 -17.60 1.08
CA ASP A 51 -22.24 -16.89 1.04
C ASP A 51 -22.13 -15.44 0.60
N ALA A 52 -20.92 -14.94 0.39
CA ALA A 52 -20.66 -13.59 -0.09
C ALA A 52 -20.17 -13.59 -1.54
N LYS A 53 -20.61 -12.58 -2.29
CA LYS A 53 -20.00 -12.29 -3.59
C LYS A 53 -18.64 -11.61 -3.36
N VAL A 54 -17.56 -12.18 -3.89
CA VAL A 54 -16.22 -11.57 -3.86
C VAL A 54 -15.94 -10.93 -5.21
N THR A 55 -15.59 -9.65 -5.19
CA THR A 55 -15.30 -8.86 -6.40
C THR A 55 -13.89 -8.29 -6.32
N TRP A 56 -13.15 -8.39 -7.43
CA TRP A 56 -11.78 -7.91 -7.56
C TRP A 56 -11.66 -6.79 -8.58
N VAL A 57 -10.90 -5.73 -8.23
CA VAL A 57 -10.63 -4.59 -9.10
C VAL A 57 -9.11 -4.38 -9.17
N LEU A 58 -8.57 -4.26 -10.39
CA LEU A 58 -7.16 -3.93 -10.58
C LEU A 58 -6.90 -2.47 -10.20
N SER A 59 -5.96 -2.22 -9.30
CA SER A 59 -5.44 -0.89 -9.03
C SER A 59 -4.03 -0.71 -9.60
N GLN A 60 -3.81 0.41 -10.27
CA GLN A 60 -2.53 0.73 -10.92
C GLN A 60 -1.55 1.47 -10.02
N GLY A 61 -1.96 1.85 -8.82
CA GLY A 61 -1.17 2.59 -7.86
C GLY A 61 -1.95 2.94 -6.60
N SER A 62 -1.26 3.36 -5.56
CA SER A 62 -1.88 3.74 -4.27
C SER A 62 -2.95 4.81 -4.41
N ASN A 63 -2.77 5.77 -5.32
CA ASN A 63 -3.75 6.82 -5.58
C ASN A 63 -5.10 6.23 -6.06
N ARG A 64 -5.08 5.28 -6.99
CA ARG A 64 -6.29 4.62 -7.50
C ARG A 64 -6.92 3.70 -6.45
N SER A 65 -6.09 2.92 -5.75
CA SER A 65 -6.53 2.07 -4.65
C SER A 65 -7.31 2.86 -3.59
N LEU A 66 -6.78 3.98 -3.13
CA LEU A 66 -7.41 4.84 -2.14
C LEU A 66 -8.63 5.59 -2.67
N GLU A 67 -8.66 5.97 -3.95
CA GLU A 67 -9.87 6.48 -4.61
C GLU A 67 -11.00 5.45 -4.61
N TYR A 68 -10.69 4.18 -4.93
CA TYR A 68 -11.68 3.10 -4.91
C TYR A 68 -12.24 2.85 -3.50
N LEU A 69 -11.40 2.95 -2.47
CA LEU A 69 -11.83 2.85 -1.08
C LEU A 69 -12.74 4.02 -0.70
N ASN A 70 -12.35 5.24 -1.03
CA ASN A 70 -13.13 6.44 -0.74
C ASN A 70 -14.49 6.48 -1.44
N SER A 71 -14.54 6.01 -2.68
CA SER A 71 -15.78 5.96 -3.46
C SER A 71 -16.69 4.80 -3.08
N GLY A 72 -16.22 3.88 -2.23
CA GLY A 72 -16.94 2.65 -1.90
C GLY A 72 -16.91 1.59 -3.02
N SER A 73 -16.03 1.74 -4.01
CA SER A 73 -15.86 0.73 -5.08
C SER A 73 -15.16 -0.51 -4.58
N VAL A 74 -14.34 -0.40 -3.52
CA VAL A 74 -13.77 -1.51 -2.77
C VAL A 74 -13.96 -1.32 -1.28
N ASP A 75 -13.90 -2.42 -0.54
CA ASP A 75 -13.93 -2.46 0.93
C ASP A 75 -12.52 -2.60 1.51
N PHE A 76 -11.60 -3.20 0.74
CA PHE A 76 -10.18 -3.38 1.07
C PHE A 76 -9.31 -2.79 -0.04
N ALA A 77 -8.39 -1.91 0.33
CA ALA A 77 -7.50 -1.23 -0.60
C ALA A 77 -6.03 -1.47 -0.26
N SER A 78 -5.23 -1.78 -1.29
CA SER A 78 -3.78 -2.01 -1.21
C SER A 78 -3.01 -0.75 -1.58
N SER A 79 -2.39 -0.09 -0.63
CA SER A 79 -1.61 1.12 -0.86
C SER A 79 -0.26 1.08 -0.16
N ALA A 80 0.60 2.04 -0.49
CA ALA A 80 1.74 2.36 0.35
C ALA A 80 1.27 2.99 1.67
N SER A 81 1.97 2.72 2.76
CA SER A 81 1.58 3.23 4.08
C SER A 81 1.62 4.75 4.17
N LEU A 82 2.62 5.39 3.59
CA LEU A 82 2.70 6.86 3.60
C LEU A 82 1.62 7.50 2.73
N SER A 83 1.19 6.83 1.66
CA SER A 83 0.02 7.25 0.87
C SER A 83 -1.28 7.17 1.67
N ALA A 84 -1.44 6.15 2.51
CA ALA A 84 -2.58 6.03 3.41
C ALA A 84 -2.57 7.13 4.48
N VAL A 85 -1.40 7.48 5.04
CA VAL A 85 -1.24 8.64 5.94
C VAL A 85 -1.69 9.92 5.26
N LEU A 86 -1.22 10.17 4.04
CA LEU A 86 -1.59 11.34 3.24
C LEU A 86 -3.10 11.42 2.99
N ALA A 87 -3.71 10.31 2.59
CA ALA A 87 -5.15 10.25 2.35
C ALA A 87 -5.95 10.56 3.62
N LYS A 88 -5.58 9.93 4.75
CA LYS A 88 -6.26 10.18 6.03
C LYS A 88 -6.06 11.62 6.52
N ALA A 89 -4.87 12.17 6.41
CA ALA A 89 -4.57 13.57 6.75
C ALA A 89 -5.42 14.56 5.94
N ASN A 90 -5.81 14.18 4.72
CA ASN A 90 -6.69 14.96 3.86
C ASN A 90 -8.19 14.58 3.98
N GLY A 91 -8.55 13.80 4.99
CA GLY A 91 -9.93 13.56 5.40
C GLY A 91 -10.51 12.20 5.06
N SER A 92 -9.74 11.27 4.48
CA SER A 92 -10.22 9.90 4.26
C SER A 92 -10.38 9.17 5.59
N PRO A 93 -11.60 8.70 5.95
CA PRO A 93 -11.84 8.03 7.23
C PRO A 93 -11.47 6.55 7.13
N ILE A 94 -10.17 6.26 7.13
CA ILE A 94 -9.62 4.92 6.89
C ILE A 94 -8.77 4.43 8.06
N LYS A 95 -8.59 3.11 8.12
CA LYS A 95 -7.70 2.39 9.02
C LYS A 95 -6.85 1.39 8.23
N SER A 96 -5.55 1.32 8.53
CA SER A 96 -4.66 0.29 8.00
C SER A 96 -4.65 -0.90 8.96
N VAL A 97 -4.89 -2.10 8.42
CA VAL A 97 -5.16 -3.30 9.23
C VAL A 97 -4.17 -4.44 9.02
N TYR A 98 -3.33 -4.37 7.96
CA TYR A 98 -2.44 -5.47 7.59
C TYR A 98 -1.30 -4.97 6.71
N VAL A 99 -0.12 -5.63 6.77
CA VAL A 99 1.03 -5.35 5.89
C VAL A 99 1.15 -6.49 4.86
N TYR A 100 0.90 -6.19 3.60
CA TYR A 100 1.01 -7.21 2.55
C TYR A 100 2.44 -7.38 2.01
N SER A 101 3.30 -6.37 2.13
CA SER A 101 4.72 -6.46 1.78
C SER A 101 5.55 -5.31 2.34
N ARG A 102 6.87 -5.53 2.41
CA ARG A 102 7.89 -4.52 2.71
C ARG A 102 8.90 -4.54 1.58
N ALA A 103 8.63 -3.74 0.54
CA ALA A 103 9.39 -3.77 -0.70
C ALA A 103 10.23 -2.51 -0.90
N GLU A 104 11.37 -2.67 -1.53
CA GLU A 104 12.09 -1.56 -2.19
C GLU A 104 11.54 -1.42 -3.62
N TRP A 105 10.32 -0.93 -3.73
CA TRP A 105 9.56 -0.90 -4.99
C TRP A 105 9.72 0.37 -5.82
N THR A 106 10.36 1.40 -5.27
CA THR A 106 10.54 2.68 -5.95
C THR A 106 11.98 3.17 -5.89
N ALA A 107 12.39 3.84 -6.94
CA ALA A 107 13.64 4.57 -7.09
C ALA A 107 13.46 5.66 -8.15
N LEU A 108 14.38 6.61 -8.23
CA LEU A 108 14.45 7.53 -9.36
C LEU A 108 15.17 6.84 -10.53
N VAL A 109 14.52 6.84 -11.67
CA VAL A 109 14.93 6.12 -12.87
C VAL A 109 15.27 7.11 -13.99
N VAL A 110 16.39 6.85 -14.69
CA VAL A 110 16.80 7.60 -15.87
C VAL A 110 17.06 6.65 -17.04
N ARG A 111 17.03 7.17 -18.26
CA ARG A 111 17.35 6.38 -19.44
C ARG A 111 18.81 5.89 -19.41
N LYS A 112 19.05 4.81 -20.13
CA LYS A 112 20.37 4.20 -20.34
C LYS A 112 21.45 5.20 -20.76
N ASP A 113 21.11 6.14 -21.64
CA ASP A 113 22.00 7.16 -22.22
C ASP A 113 22.01 8.49 -21.45
N SER A 114 21.30 8.59 -20.33
CA SER A 114 21.30 9.77 -19.49
C SER A 114 22.69 10.08 -18.92
N THR A 115 23.06 11.36 -18.92
CA THR A 115 24.31 11.85 -18.31
C THR A 115 24.14 12.19 -16.82
N LEU A 116 22.92 12.16 -16.31
CA LEU A 116 22.62 12.45 -14.89
C LEU A 116 23.28 11.42 -13.97
N GLN A 117 23.95 11.91 -12.92
CA GLN A 117 24.67 11.10 -11.94
C GLN A 117 24.17 11.28 -10.50
N SER A 118 23.42 12.33 -10.23
CA SER A 118 22.93 12.65 -8.88
C SER A 118 21.55 13.29 -8.90
N VAL A 119 20.88 13.24 -7.75
CA VAL A 119 19.58 13.91 -7.55
C VAL A 119 19.70 15.42 -7.70
N ALA A 120 20.82 16.03 -7.25
CA ALA A 120 21.04 17.47 -7.38
C ALA A 120 21.02 17.98 -8.83
N GLU A 121 21.42 17.13 -9.79
CA GLU A 121 21.39 17.46 -11.22
C GLU A 121 19.98 17.46 -11.82
N LEU A 122 18.97 17.03 -11.08
CA LEU A 122 17.57 17.09 -11.50
C LEU A 122 16.98 18.50 -11.46
N LYS A 123 17.68 19.48 -10.89
CA LYS A 123 17.22 20.88 -10.91
C LYS A 123 16.92 21.36 -12.34
N GLY A 124 15.70 21.89 -12.52
CA GLY A 124 15.21 22.34 -13.83
C GLY A 124 14.79 21.22 -14.78
N LYS A 125 14.80 19.97 -14.34
CA LYS A 125 14.45 18.78 -15.15
C LYS A 125 13.01 18.38 -14.98
N LYS A 126 12.51 17.59 -15.95
CA LYS A 126 11.17 16.99 -15.94
C LYS A 126 11.22 15.61 -15.30
N ILE A 127 10.36 15.38 -14.32
CA ILE A 127 10.25 14.10 -13.61
C ILE A 127 8.80 13.64 -13.67
N ALA A 128 8.55 12.47 -14.24
CA ALA A 128 7.25 11.83 -14.15
C ALA A 128 7.10 11.16 -12.78
N ALA A 129 6.03 11.47 -12.07
CA ALA A 129 5.70 10.88 -10.78
C ALA A 129 4.19 10.88 -10.57
N THR A 130 3.66 9.80 -10.01
CA THR A 130 2.23 9.66 -9.74
C THR A 130 1.88 10.28 -8.39
N LYS A 131 1.15 11.40 -8.39
CA LYS A 131 0.70 12.05 -7.14
C LYS A 131 -0.09 11.08 -6.26
N GLY A 132 0.11 11.18 -4.95
CA GLY A 132 -0.59 10.35 -3.97
C GLY A 132 -0.03 8.93 -3.82
N THR A 133 1.16 8.66 -4.36
CA THR A 133 1.83 7.36 -4.29
C THR A 133 3.20 7.45 -3.63
N ASP A 134 3.73 6.31 -3.22
CA ASP A 134 5.07 6.23 -2.63
C ASP A 134 6.18 6.77 -3.55
N PRO A 135 6.20 6.47 -4.86
CA PRO A 135 7.17 7.06 -5.77
C PRO A 135 7.18 8.59 -5.77
N TYR A 136 6.04 9.23 -5.69
CA TYR A 136 5.95 10.69 -5.59
C TYR A 136 6.57 11.20 -4.28
N LEU A 137 6.22 10.59 -3.16
CA LEU A 137 6.71 10.96 -1.84
C LEU A 137 8.20 10.65 -1.68
N PHE A 138 8.66 9.53 -2.22
CA PHE A 138 10.08 9.19 -2.34
C PHE A 138 10.86 10.29 -3.09
N THR A 139 10.33 10.75 -4.21
CA THR A 139 10.94 11.82 -5.02
C THR A 139 11.09 13.10 -4.21
N LEU A 140 10.06 13.53 -3.50
CA LEU A 140 10.12 14.74 -2.67
C LEU A 140 11.18 14.62 -1.56
N ARG A 141 11.28 13.46 -0.92
CA ARG A 141 12.30 13.19 0.09
C ARG A 141 13.71 13.18 -0.50
N ALA A 142 13.90 12.59 -1.67
CA ALA A 142 15.17 12.57 -2.38
C ALA A 142 15.61 13.99 -2.81
N LEU A 143 14.69 14.79 -3.32
CA LEU A 143 14.93 16.18 -3.66
C LEU A 143 15.34 16.99 -2.42
N GLN A 144 14.60 16.88 -1.33
CA GLN A 144 14.89 17.56 -0.07
C GLN A 144 16.27 17.20 0.47
N GLN A 145 16.65 15.93 0.45
CA GLN A 145 17.98 15.48 0.86
C GLN A 145 19.10 16.08 -0.01
N ALA A 146 18.83 16.32 -1.28
CA ALA A 146 19.77 16.96 -2.21
C ALA A 146 19.75 18.51 -2.16
N GLY A 147 18.98 19.08 -1.23
CA GLY A 147 18.85 20.53 -1.08
C GLY A 147 17.90 21.20 -2.08
N LEU A 148 17.04 20.40 -2.74
CA LEU A 148 16.05 20.86 -3.70
C LEU A 148 14.63 20.81 -3.10
N LYS A 149 13.74 21.63 -3.68
CA LYS A 149 12.29 21.62 -3.41
C LYS A 149 11.56 21.10 -4.65
N LYS A 150 10.28 20.74 -4.48
CA LYS A 150 9.47 20.29 -5.62
C LYS A 150 9.38 21.33 -6.74
N ASP A 151 9.42 22.62 -6.43
CA ASP A 151 9.35 23.70 -7.41
C ASP A 151 10.68 23.92 -8.15
N ASP A 152 11.77 23.29 -7.72
CA ASP A 152 13.06 23.29 -8.45
C ASP A 152 13.06 22.32 -9.63
N VAL A 153 12.04 21.51 -9.78
CA VAL A 153 11.85 20.53 -10.87
C VAL A 153 10.45 20.69 -11.46
N GLU A 154 10.23 20.13 -12.64
CA GLU A 154 8.90 20.01 -13.23
C GLU A 154 8.36 18.60 -12.99
N LEU A 155 7.41 18.45 -12.05
CA LEU A 155 6.76 17.17 -11.75
C LEU A 155 5.53 16.99 -12.64
N LEU A 156 5.54 15.95 -13.48
CA LEU A 156 4.42 15.57 -14.32
C LEU A 156 3.67 14.41 -13.67
N HIS A 157 2.39 14.63 -13.39
CA HIS A 157 1.53 13.58 -12.84
C HIS A 157 1.11 12.62 -13.96
N LEU A 158 1.70 11.43 -13.97
CA LEU A 158 1.37 10.33 -14.86
C LEU A 158 1.23 9.05 -14.05
N GLN A 159 0.31 8.16 -14.44
CA GLN A 159 0.26 6.83 -13.83
C GLN A 159 1.56 6.05 -14.15
N HIS A 160 1.90 5.06 -13.34
CA HIS A 160 3.20 4.38 -13.42
C HIS A 160 3.52 3.81 -14.81
N PRO A 161 2.60 3.14 -15.53
CA PRO A 161 2.91 2.68 -16.89
C PRO A 161 3.18 3.82 -17.86
N ASP A 162 2.44 4.92 -17.75
CA ASP A 162 2.59 6.10 -18.61
C ASP A 162 3.88 6.86 -18.27
N GLY A 163 4.25 6.91 -16.98
CA GLY A 163 5.53 7.46 -16.53
C GLY A 163 6.73 6.72 -17.11
N ARG A 164 6.68 5.39 -17.12
CA ARG A 164 7.67 4.56 -17.80
C ARG A 164 7.76 4.88 -19.28
N THR A 165 6.63 4.95 -19.97
CA THR A 165 6.57 5.28 -21.40
C THR A 165 7.15 6.66 -21.69
N ALA A 166 6.81 7.67 -20.89
CA ALA A 166 7.35 9.02 -21.04
C ALA A 166 8.88 9.05 -20.87
N LEU A 167 9.43 8.31 -19.91
CA LEU A 167 10.87 8.17 -19.75
C LEU A 167 11.52 7.55 -20.98
N GLU A 168 11.01 6.41 -21.43
CA GLU A 168 11.59 5.64 -22.55
C GLU A 168 11.53 6.41 -23.86
N LYS A 169 10.50 7.24 -24.07
CA LYS A 169 10.38 8.14 -25.22
C LYS A 169 11.27 9.41 -25.13
N GLY A 170 11.76 9.74 -23.96
CA GLY A 170 12.50 10.97 -23.73
C GLY A 170 11.67 12.20 -23.47
N ASP A 171 10.37 12.04 -23.16
CA ASP A 171 9.47 13.15 -22.83
C ASP A 171 9.75 13.73 -21.44
N VAL A 172 10.37 12.94 -20.57
CA VAL A 172 10.86 13.35 -19.25
C VAL A 172 12.32 12.92 -19.06
N ASP A 173 13.02 13.59 -18.16
CA ASP A 173 14.44 13.31 -17.87
C ASP A 173 14.61 12.19 -16.84
N ALA A 174 13.65 12.06 -15.93
CA ALA A 174 13.61 11.02 -14.91
C ALA A 174 12.17 10.59 -14.64
N TRP A 175 12.02 9.43 -14.03
CA TRP A 175 10.77 8.86 -13.62
C TRP A 175 10.89 8.30 -12.21
N ALA A 176 9.91 8.60 -11.37
CA ALA A 176 9.74 7.95 -10.08
C ALA A 176 9.13 6.58 -10.31
N GLY A 177 9.98 5.56 -10.38
CA GLY A 177 9.60 4.20 -10.77
C GLY A 177 8.80 3.47 -9.71
N LEU A 178 8.01 2.51 -10.16
CA LEU A 178 7.35 1.52 -9.32
C LEU A 178 7.42 0.14 -9.98
N ASP A 179 7.78 -0.88 -9.21
CA ASP A 179 7.74 -2.27 -9.66
C ASP A 179 6.28 -2.73 -9.91
N PRO A 180 6.03 -3.57 -10.94
CA PRO A 180 6.99 -4.21 -11.84
C PRO A 180 7.50 -3.34 -13.01
N HIS A 181 6.90 -2.19 -13.25
CA HIS A 181 7.25 -1.32 -14.38
C HIS A 181 8.71 -0.84 -14.31
N MET A 182 9.22 -0.59 -13.09
CA MET A 182 10.61 -0.21 -12.89
C MET A 182 11.57 -1.34 -13.28
N ALA A 183 11.33 -2.56 -12.81
CA ALA A 183 12.10 -3.73 -13.21
C ALA A 183 12.04 -3.98 -14.72
N ALA A 184 10.87 -3.80 -15.32
CA ALA A 184 10.69 -3.92 -16.77
C ALA A 184 11.52 -2.87 -17.53
N SER A 185 11.55 -1.63 -17.07
CA SER A 185 12.37 -0.57 -17.67
C SER A 185 13.86 -0.88 -17.61
N GLU A 186 14.33 -1.39 -16.47
CA GLU A 186 15.74 -1.81 -16.31
C GLU A 186 16.12 -2.94 -17.29
N ILE A 187 15.29 -3.99 -17.37
CA ILE A 187 15.62 -5.20 -18.16
C ILE A 187 15.37 -4.98 -19.65
N GLN A 188 14.24 -4.39 -20.02
CA GLN A 188 13.83 -4.26 -21.42
C GLN A 188 14.41 -3.04 -22.11
N SER A 189 14.68 -1.95 -21.39
CA SER A 189 15.16 -0.67 -21.95
C SER A 189 16.53 -0.26 -21.44
N GLY A 190 17.13 -1.01 -20.55
CA GLY A 190 18.44 -0.71 -19.97
C GLY A 190 18.44 0.54 -19.09
N ALA A 191 17.29 0.97 -18.60
CA ALA A 191 17.19 2.11 -17.71
C ALA A 191 18.04 1.93 -16.45
N ARG A 192 18.53 3.04 -15.91
CA ARG A 192 19.36 3.06 -14.70
C ARG A 192 18.61 3.60 -13.52
N LEU A 193 18.86 3.04 -12.34
CA LEU A 193 18.39 3.63 -11.09
C LEU A 193 19.38 4.72 -10.68
N LEU A 194 18.99 5.97 -10.90
CA LEU A 194 19.79 7.15 -10.53
C LEU A 194 19.99 7.25 -9.03
N TYR A 195 18.93 6.99 -8.28
CA TYR A 195 18.94 7.07 -6.82
C TYR A 195 18.03 6.00 -6.22
N ARG A 196 18.62 5.23 -5.32
CA ARG A 196 17.94 4.23 -4.48
C ARG A 196 18.10 4.61 -3.01
N ASN A 197 17.05 4.42 -2.25
CA ASN A 197 17.09 4.54 -0.79
C ASN A 197 15.99 3.66 -0.20
N LYS A 198 16.39 2.51 0.36
CA LYS A 198 15.43 1.56 0.94
C LYS A 198 14.58 2.20 2.03
N ASP A 199 15.17 3.08 2.84
CA ASP A 199 14.49 3.73 3.98
C ASP A 199 13.47 4.80 3.53
N PHE A 200 13.56 5.26 2.29
CA PHE A 200 12.58 6.18 1.70
C PHE A 200 11.39 5.46 1.04
N ASN A 201 11.46 4.13 0.94
CA ASN A 201 10.31 3.31 0.59
C ASN A 201 9.44 3.10 1.84
N SER A 202 8.14 3.27 1.72
CA SER A 202 7.22 2.83 2.75
C SER A 202 6.73 1.41 2.46
N TYR A 203 6.10 0.80 3.45
CA TYR A 203 5.60 -0.58 3.32
C TYR A 203 4.17 -0.60 2.76
N GLY A 204 3.75 -1.75 2.23
CA GLY A 204 2.42 -1.95 1.67
C GLY A 204 1.40 -2.34 2.73
N VAL A 205 0.28 -1.65 2.77
CA VAL A 205 -0.81 -1.87 3.73
C VAL A 205 -2.14 -2.14 3.06
N LEU A 206 -2.95 -2.99 3.69
CA LEU A 206 -4.38 -3.06 3.45
C LEU A 206 -5.07 -2.06 4.36
N SER A 207 -5.97 -1.28 3.78
CA SER A 207 -6.80 -0.35 4.51
C SER A 207 -8.29 -0.62 4.25
N VAL A 208 -9.09 -0.27 5.25
CA VAL A 208 -10.56 -0.30 5.22
C VAL A 208 -11.08 1.05 5.70
N THR A 209 -12.36 1.37 5.47
CA THR A 209 -12.97 2.54 6.10
C THR A 209 -13.19 2.30 7.60
N GLU A 210 -13.20 3.37 8.38
CA GLU A 210 -13.52 3.30 9.82
C GLU A 210 -14.91 2.70 10.06
N THR A 211 -15.88 3.03 9.21
CA THR A 211 -17.23 2.46 9.24
C THR A 211 -17.20 0.96 9.00
N TYR A 212 -16.49 0.50 7.96
CA TYR A 212 -16.37 -0.94 7.66
C TYR A 212 -15.68 -1.70 8.81
N ALA A 213 -14.64 -1.10 9.41
CA ALA A 213 -13.95 -1.69 10.56
C ALA A 213 -14.87 -1.88 11.77
N LYS A 214 -15.81 -0.96 11.97
CA LYS A 214 -16.80 -1.01 13.06
C LYS A 214 -17.91 -2.01 12.79
N GLU A 215 -18.42 -2.05 11.55
CA GLU A 215 -19.60 -2.83 11.17
C GLU A 215 -19.28 -4.28 10.83
N HIS A 216 -18.06 -4.55 10.31
CA HIS A 216 -17.68 -5.86 9.77
C HIS A 216 -16.33 -6.38 10.29
N PRO A 217 -16.07 -6.39 11.62
CA PRO A 217 -14.80 -6.84 12.17
C PRO A 217 -14.50 -8.33 11.86
N GLN A 218 -15.53 -9.17 11.82
CA GLN A 218 -15.37 -10.59 11.49
C GLN A 218 -15.02 -10.81 10.02
N ALA A 219 -15.65 -10.06 9.11
CA ALA A 219 -15.30 -10.08 7.70
C ALA A 219 -13.83 -9.68 7.47
N ILE A 220 -13.35 -8.65 8.18
CA ILE A 220 -11.94 -8.26 8.14
C ILE A 220 -11.04 -9.40 8.58
N ARG A 221 -11.33 -10.06 9.70
CA ARG A 221 -10.54 -11.21 10.17
C ARG A 221 -10.49 -12.34 9.14
N THR A 222 -11.60 -12.65 8.51
CA THR A 222 -11.67 -13.68 7.46
C THR A 222 -10.83 -13.29 6.24
N VAL A 223 -10.90 -12.05 5.79
CA VAL A 223 -10.08 -11.55 4.68
C VAL A 223 -8.59 -11.60 5.03
N LEU A 224 -8.21 -11.14 6.24
CA LEU A 224 -6.81 -11.16 6.66
C LEU A 224 -6.27 -12.58 6.84
N ALA A 225 -7.09 -13.53 7.31
CA ALA A 225 -6.70 -14.94 7.38
C ALA A 225 -6.45 -15.53 5.98
N ALA A 226 -7.27 -15.15 4.99
CA ALA A 226 -7.06 -15.56 3.60
C ALA A 226 -5.79 -14.93 3.01
N TYR A 227 -5.50 -13.66 3.33
CA TYR A 227 -4.23 -13.01 2.98
C TYR A 227 -3.02 -13.72 3.59
N GLU A 228 -3.09 -14.11 4.87
CA GLU A 228 -2.02 -14.89 5.51
C GLU A 228 -1.77 -16.22 4.81
N LYS A 229 -2.82 -16.95 4.45
CA LYS A 229 -2.69 -18.17 3.67
C LYS A 229 -1.97 -17.92 2.33
N ALA A 230 -2.32 -16.84 1.64
CA ALA A 230 -1.67 -16.46 0.38
C ALA A 230 -0.21 -16.05 0.59
N ARG A 231 0.09 -15.28 1.65
CA ARG A 231 1.45 -14.88 2.01
C ARG A 231 2.32 -16.09 2.34
N GLU A 232 1.85 -17.00 3.17
CA GLU A 232 2.57 -18.22 3.52
C GLU A 232 2.86 -19.08 2.29
N TRP A 233 1.88 -19.21 1.40
CA TRP A 233 2.11 -19.89 0.13
C TRP A 233 3.19 -19.20 -0.71
N ALA A 234 3.13 -17.88 -0.82
CA ALA A 234 4.10 -17.09 -1.57
C ALA A 234 5.52 -17.25 -1.03
N VAL A 235 5.69 -17.24 0.29
CA VAL A 235 6.99 -17.44 0.96
C VAL A 235 7.52 -18.87 0.72
N LYS A 236 6.65 -19.86 0.75
CA LYS A 236 7.03 -21.28 0.53
C LYS A 236 7.25 -21.63 -0.93
N ASN A 237 6.70 -20.86 -1.86
CA ASN A 237 6.71 -21.16 -3.29
C ASN A 237 7.21 -19.96 -4.14
N PRO A 238 8.43 -19.46 -3.90
CA PRO A 238 8.91 -18.23 -4.54
C PRO A 238 9.00 -18.32 -6.07
N ASN A 239 9.36 -19.47 -6.63
CA ASN A 239 9.42 -19.67 -8.08
C ASN A 239 8.01 -19.67 -8.72
N GLU A 240 7.03 -20.24 -8.05
CA GLU A 240 5.64 -20.24 -8.53
C GLU A 240 5.04 -18.84 -8.44
N LEU A 241 5.42 -18.06 -7.44
CA LEU A 241 5.02 -16.65 -7.33
C LEU A 241 5.61 -15.83 -8.49
N VAL A 242 6.85 -16.06 -8.89
CA VAL A 242 7.46 -15.43 -10.08
C VAL A 242 6.63 -15.70 -11.33
N LYS A 243 6.26 -16.98 -11.56
CA LYS A 243 5.43 -17.36 -12.72
C LYS A 243 4.06 -16.71 -12.68
N LEU A 244 3.42 -16.69 -11.51
CA LEU A 244 2.11 -16.07 -11.33
C LEU A 244 2.16 -14.57 -11.62
N LEU A 245 3.13 -13.86 -11.06
CA LEU A 245 3.31 -12.42 -11.29
C LEU A 245 3.57 -12.13 -12.77
N ALA A 246 4.43 -12.90 -13.43
CA ALA A 246 4.71 -12.75 -14.85
C ALA A 246 3.44 -12.95 -15.71
N THR A 247 2.66 -13.98 -15.40
CA THR A 247 1.41 -14.27 -16.12
C THR A 247 0.37 -13.16 -15.93
N GLU A 248 0.13 -12.75 -14.69
CA GLU A 248 -0.89 -11.75 -14.36
C GLU A 248 -0.53 -10.35 -14.89
N SER A 249 0.74 -9.98 -14.83
CA SER A 249 1.22 -8.68 -15.33
C SER A 249 1.48 -8.65 -16.84
N GLY A 250 1.56 -9.80 -17.49
CA GLY A 250 1.95 -9.90 -18.89
C GLY A 250 3.44 -9.56 -19.14
N LEU A 251 4.27 -9.62 -18.10
CA LEU A 251 5.69 -9.29 -18.17
C LEU A 251 6.56 -10.55 -18.16
N PRO A 252 7.81 -10.48 -18.69
CA PRO A 252 8.75 -11.61 -18.69
C PRO A 252 9.09 -12.09 -17.27
N LEU A 253 9.49 -13.36 -17.18
CA LEU A 253 9.88 -14.01 -15.91
C LEU A 253 11.04 -13.29 -15.19
N ASP A 254 12.02 -12.78 -15.94
CA ASP A 254 13.16 -12.06 -15.38
C ASP A 254 12.75 -10.72 -14.75
N VAL A 255 11.76 -10.04 -15.31
CA VAL A 255 11.14 -8.83 -14.73
C VAL A 255 10.46 -9.17 -13.41
N ALA A 256 9.62 -10.20 -13.39
CA ALA A 256 8.94 -10.64 -12.17
C ALA A 256 9.96 -11.09 -11.10
N ARG A 257 11.02 -11.79 -11.49
CA ARG A 257 12.08 -12.20 -10.58
C ARG A 257 12.81 -11.01 -9.97
N LEU A 258 13.12 -9.99 -10.76
CA LEU A 258 13.77 -8.77 -10.27
C LEU A 258 12.88 -8.04 -9.26
N GLN A 259 11.60 -7.85 -9.55
CA GLN A 259 10.65 -7.26 -8.60
C GLN A 259 10.61 -8.04 -7.29
N LEU A 260 10.47 -9.36 -7.36
CA LEU A 260 10.35 -10.20 -6.14
C LEU A 260 11.65 -10.26 -5.34
N SER A 261 12.81 -10.08 -5.99
CA SER A 261 14.09 -9.95 -5.28
C SER A 261 14.16 -8.71 -4.37
N ARG A 262 13.31 -7.71 -4.62
CA ARG A 262 13.17 -6.45 -3.86
C ARG A 262 11.96 -6.46 -2.92
N THR A 263 11.28 -7.59 -2.78
CA THR A 263 10.03 -7.71 -2.02
C THR A 263 10.21 -8.61 -0.82
N ASP A 264 9.99 -8.07 0.38
CA ASP A 264 10.01 -8.82 1.63
C ASP A 264 8.56 -9.11 2.09
N LEU A 265 8.23 -10.40 2.19
CA LEU A 265 6.93 -10.91 2.62
C LEU A 265 6.98 -11.54 4.03
N SER A 266 8.08 -11.38 4.76
CA SER A 266 8.31 -12.09 6.03
C SER A 266 7.47 -11.58 7.20
N ASN A 267 7.12 -10.28 7.21
CA ASN A 267 6.45 -9.66 8.36
C ASN A 267 5.16 -8.92 7.97
N PRO A 268 3.98 -9.54 8.20
CA PRO A 268 2.67 -8.97 7.89
C PRO A 268 2.08 -8.10 9.01
N GLN A 269 2.74 -8.05 10.18
CA GLN A 269 2.21 -7.35 11.34
C GLN A 269 2.52 -5.85 11.31
N LEU A 270 1.51 -5.05 11.62
CA LEU A 270 1.69 -3.66 12.02
C LEU A 270 2.28 -3.60 13.44
N SER A 271 3.22 -2.70 13.66
CA SER A 271 3.92 -2.59 14.94
C SER A 271 4.27 -1.13 15.29
N ALA A 272 4.78 -0.93 16.50
CA ALA A 272 5.31 0.38 16.92
C ALA A 272 6.44 0.88 16.00
N LYS A 273 7.23 -0.03 15.40
CA LYS A 273 8.25 0.34 14.41
C LYS A 273 7.66 0.98 13.16
N ASP A 274 6.49 0.53 12.75
CA ASP A 274 5.79 1.08 11.57
C ASP A 274 5.22 2.47 11.88
N VAL A 275 4.73 2.68 13.10
CA VAL A 275 4.32 4.00 13.58
C VAL A 275 5.52 4.95 13.55
N GLU A 276 6.66 4.55 14.10
CA GLU A 276 7.87 5.37 14.13
C GLU A 276 8.41 5.67 12.72
N ALA A 277 8.47 4.67 11.85
CA ALA A 277 8.86 4.87 10.45
C ALA A 277 7.94 5.87 9.73
N SER A 278 6.64 5.81 9.99
CA SER A 278 5.68 6.78 9.44
C SER A 278 5.91 8.19 10.00
N ARG A 279 6.21 8.33 11.29
CA ARG A 279 6.54 9.62 11.91
C ARG A 279 7.81 10.24 11.33
N LEU A 280 8.83 9.44 11.05
CA LEU A 280 10.06 9.91 10.40
C LEU A 280 9.84 10.37 8.94
N ALA A 281 8.92 9.73 8.24
CA ALA A 281 8.60 10.07 6.85
C ALA A 281 7.61 11.23 6.71
N ALA A 282 6.69 11.38 7.64
CA ALA A 282 5.57 12.31 7.55
C ALA A 282 5.92 13.81 7.45
N PRO A 283 7.05 14.33 7.96
CA PRO A 283 7.39 15.74 7.81
C PRO A 283 7.39 16.24 6.37
N ILE A 284 7.68 15.39 5.38
CA ILE A 284 7.61 15.76 3.97
C ILE A 284 6.19 16.18 3.54
N LEU A 285 5.16 15.59 4.15
CA LEU A 285 3.76 15.89 3.84
C LEU A 285 3.41 17.32 4.23
N VAL A 286 4.00 17.83 5.31
CA VAL A 286 3.80 19.18 5.82
C VAL A 286 4.70 20.19 5.08
N SER A 287 5.98 19.88 4.95
CA SER A 287 6.96 20.80 4.33
C SER A 287 6.70 21.07 2.86
N GLU A 288 6.05 20.16 2.16
CA GLU A 288 5.68 20.30 0.74
C GLU A 288 4.20 20.67 0.52
N ASP A 289 3.52 21.13 1.58
CA ASP A 289 2.11 21.58 1.54
C ASP A 289 1.13 20.54 0.97
N LEU A 290 1.34 19.23 1.27
CA LEU A 290 0.50 18.15 0.78
C LEU A 290 -0.71 17.88 1.67
N VAL A 291 -0.69 18.35 2.92
CA VAL A 291 -1.77 18.20 3.88
C VAL A 291 -2.40 19.54 4.21
N ARG A 292 -3.66 19.53 4.61
CA ARG A 292 -4.39 20.71 5.04
C ARG A 292 -3.71 21.36 6.25
N LYS A 293 -3.73 22.69 6.29
CA LYS A 293 -3.18 23.45 7.44
C LYS A 293 -3.89 23.05 8.74
N GLY A 294 -3.11 22.94 9.81
CA GLY A 294 -3.61 22.61 11.15
C GLY A 294 -3.82 21.12 11.42
N VAL A 295 -3.57 20.25 10.44
CA VAL A 295 -3.64 18.80 10.65
C VAL A 295 -2.45 18.34 11.50
N ASN A 296 -2.74 17.61 12.59
CA ASN A 296 -1.73 16.92 13.37
C ASN A 296 -1.44 15.55 12.74
N VAL A 297 -0.38 15.47 11.96
CA VAL A 297 -0.02 14.26 11.20
C VAL A 297 0.37 13.10 12.12
N GLU A 298 0.98 13.35 13.28
CA GLU A 298 1.30 12.32 14.26
C GLU A 298 0.04 11.65 14.80
N GLN A 299 -0.97 12.44 15.14
CA GLN A 299 -2.28 11.93 15.55
C GLN A 299 -2.96 11.13 14.44
N VAL A 300 -2.86 11.58 13.20
CA VAL A 300 -3.36 10.86 12.03
C VAL A 300 -2.73 9.47 11.93
N ILE A 301 -1.41 9.37 12.11
CA ILE A 301 -0.68 8.10 12.09
C ILE A 301 -1.17 7.16 13.20
N ASP A 302 -1.32 7.65 14.42
CA ASP A 302 -1.79 6.87 15.57
C ASP A 302 -3.22 6.34 15.36
N GLN A 303 -4.08 7.12 14.69
CA GLN A 303 -5.47 6.72 14.38
C GLN A 303 -5.56 5.79 13.15
N LEU A 304 -4.61 5.87 12.24
CA LEU A 304 -4.59 5.07 11.01
C LEU A 304 -4.15 3.63 11.29
N ILE A 305 -3.06 3.45 12.02
CA ILE A 305 -2.42 2.15 12.23
C ILE A 305 -3.17 1.39 13.32
N THR A 306 -3.72 0.22 12.95
CA THR A 306 -4.53 -0.64 13.82
C THR A 306 -3.87 -2.01 13.95
N PRO A 307 -2.90 -2.18 14.90
CA PRO A 307 -2.10 -3.41 15.03
C PRO A 307 -2.88 -4.64 15.46
N GLU A 308 -3.99 -4.47 16.17
CA GLU A 308 -4.71 -5.57 16.84
C GLU A 308 -5.23 -6.60 15.85
N LEU A 309 -5.74 -6.15 14.70
CA LEU A 309 -6.31 -7.03 13.69
C LEU A 309 -5.24 -7.88 12.99
N SER A 310 -4.10 -7.28 12.63
CA SER A 310 -3.00 -8.04 12.03
C SER A 310 -2.41 -9.07 12.99
N ARG A 311 -2.27 -8.73 14.28
CA ARG A 311 -1.81 -9.67 15.32
C ARG A 311 -2.77 -10.83 15.51
N ALA A 312 -4.07 -10.59 15.49
CA ALA A 312 -5.08 -11.62 15.72
C ALA A 312 -5.03 -12.76 14.68
N VAL A 313 -4.64 -12.48 13.43
CA VAL A 313 -4.56 -13.48 12.36
C VAL A 313 -3.18 -14.09 12.19
N THR A 314 -2.13 -13.46 12.73
CA THR A 314 -0.74 -13.93 12.61
C THR A 314 -0.21 -14.61 13.87
N ALA A 315 -0.95 -14.56 14.97
CA ALA A 315 -0.58 -15.16 16.25
C ALA A 315 -0.93 -16.64 16.38
N ASN A 316 -1.70 -17.21 15.44
CA ASN A 316 -2.00 -18.64 15.38
C ASN A 316 -1.25 -19.26 14.20
N PRO A 317 -0.21 -20.08 14.45
CA PRO A 317 0.44 -20.88 13.43
C PRO A 317 -0.46 -22.00 12.93
#